data_778a600df3e57605b481ff007423c298
#
_entry.id   778a600df3e57605b481ff007423c298
#
_cell.length_a   1.000
_cell.length_b   1.000
_cell.length_c   1.000
_cell.angle_alpha   90.00
_cell.angle_beta   90.00
_cell.angle_gamma   90.00
#
_symmetry.space_group_name_H-M   'P 1'
#
loop_
_entity.id
_entity.type
_entity.pdbx_description
1 polymer ?
#
loop_
_entity_poly.entity_id
_entity_poly.type
_entity_poly.pdbx_seq_one_letter_code
_entity_poly.pdbx_strand_id
1 'polypeptide(L)'
;MIHLDTNVLIALPLLARQRHALTLRIGKGEPVGTSSLAWFEYVCGPLAESEQNLVRAVIGAQILAVDEAVAERAAALFNHAGRKRSLRTDSLIAATAILAGAELASYNAEDFAPFTAHGLRLLAL
;
A
#
# COMPACT_ATOMS: atom_id res chain seq x y z
N MET A 1 9.58 -6.96 3.17
CA MET A 1 8.28 -6.43 3.63
C MET A 1 7.43 -6.05 2.43
N ILE A 2 6.15 -6.28 2.52
CA ILE A 2 5.18 -5.90 1.49
C ILE A 2 4.22 -4.88 2.09
N HIS A 3 4.05 -3.74 1.44
CA HIS A 3 2.97 -2.79 1.75
C HIS A 3 1.81 -3.00 0.78
N LEU A 4 0.59 -2.93 1.29
CA LEU A 4 -0.62 -3.11 0.51
C LEU A 4 -1.25 -1.76 0.21
N ASP A 5 -1.52 -1.50 -1.06
CA ASP A 5 -2.33 -0.36 -1.51
C ASP A 5 -3.80 -0.60 -1.16
N THR A 6 -4.60 0.43 -1.18
CA THR A 6 -6.03 0.40 -0.83
C THR A 6 -6.79 -0.69 -1.57
N ASN A 7 -6.60 -0.79 -2.89
CA ASN A 7 -7.29 -1.79 -3.70
C ASN A 7 -6.89 -3.23 -3.36
N VAL A 8 -5.67 -3.44 -2.89
CA VAL A 8 -5.20 -4.76 -2.45
C VAL A 8 -5.76 -5.09 -1.06
N LEU A 9 -5.88 -4.11 -0.16
CA LEU A 9 -6.56 -4.31 1.12
C LEU A 9 -8.00 -4.78 0.90
N ILE A 10 -8.71 -4.15 -0.04
CA ILE A 10 -10.08 -4.53 -0.39
C ILE A 10 -10.14 -5.95 -0.95
N ALA A 11 -9.19 -6.31 -1.80
CA ALA A 11 -9.17 -7.61 -2.47
C ALA A 11 -8.62 -8.76 -1.60
N LEU A 12 -8.01 -8.46 -0.47
CA LEU A 12 -7.27 -9.44 0.33
C LEU A 12 -8.07 -10.69 0.71
N PRO A 13 -9.34 -10.60 1.16
CA PRO A 13 -10.12 -11.79 1.44
C PRO A 13 -10.31 -12.70 0.22
N LEU A 14 -10.56 -12.11 -0.95
CA LEU A 14 -10.68 -12.85 -2.20
C LEU A 14 -9.37 -13.49 -2.60
N LEU A 15 -8.27 -12.75 -2.52
CA LEU A 15 -6.93 -13.26 -2.82
C LEU A 15 -6.56 -14.45 -1.93
N ALA A 16 -6.94 -14.39 -0.66
CA ALA A 16 -6.71 -15.49 0.28
C ALA A 16 -7.50 -16.75 -0.13
N ARG A 17 -8.77 -16.58 -0.49
CA ARG A 17 -9.61 -17.70 -0.97
C ARG A 17 -9.06 -18.32 -2.26
N GLN A 18 -8.50 -17.49 -3.14
CA GLN A 18 -7.91 -17.94 -4.41
C GLN A 18 -6.49 -18.49 -4.24
N ARG A 19 -5.92 -18.45 -3.04
CA ARG A 19 -4.54 -18.85 -2.76
C ARG A 19 -3.55 -18.12 -3.67
N HIS A 20 -3.79 -16.83 -3.87
CA HIS A 20 -2.93 -15.98 -4.69
C HIS A 20 -1.49 -15.96 -4.14
N ALA A 21 -0.50 -15.82 -5.03
CA ALA A 21 0.91 -15.83 -4.65
C ALA A 21 1.24 -14.82 -3.54
N LEU A 22 0.63 -13.64 -3.55
CA LEU A 22 0.79 -12.64 -2.49
C LEU A 22 0.38 -13.19 -1.12
N THR A 23 -0.79 -13.80 -1.03
CA THR A 23 -1.30 -14.34 0.24
C THR A 23 -0.51 -15.55 0.70
N LEU A 24 0.05 -16.33 -0.21
CA LEU A 24 0.97 -17.41 0.12
C LEU A 24 2.28 -16.88 0.72
N ARG A 25 2.83 -15.79 0.18
CA ARG A 25 4.02 -15.12 0.73
C ARG A 25 3.74 -14.64 2.16
N ILE A 26 2.61 -13.98 2.38
CA ILE A 26 2.20 -13.51 3.71
C ILE A 26 2.03 -14.69 4.67
N GLY A 27 1.40 -15.77 4.22
CA GLY A 27 1.21 -16.97 5.03
C GLY A 27 2.51 -17.67 5.40
N LYS A 28 3.58 -17.47 4.65
CA LYS A 28 4.92 -17.98 4.97
C LYS A 28 5.69 -17.08 5.95
N GLY A 29 5.08 -16.02 6.43
CA GLY A 29 5.66 -15.15 7.44
C GLY A 29 6.33 -13.88 6.89
N GLU A 30 6.17 -13.56 5.60
CA GLU A 30 6.70 -12.30 5.09
C GLU A 30 6.00 -11.12 5.77
N PRO A 31 6.74 -10.14 6.33
CA PRO A 31 6.12 -8.99 6.97
C PRO A 31 5.26 -8.19 6.00
N VAL A 32 4.09 -7.81 6.44
CA VAL A 32 3.12 -7.06 5.65
C VAL A 32 2.65 -5.84 6.42
N GLY A 33 2.44 -4.74 5.70
CA GLY A 33 1.96 -3.50 6.29
C GLY A 33 1.19 -2.66 5.28
N THR A 34 0.82 -1.47 5.69
CA THR A 34 0.18 -0.47 4.83
C THR A 34 0.43 0.92 5.39
N SER A 35 0.17 1.95 4.60
CA SER A 35 0.17 3.31 5.10
C SER A 35 -1.14 3.64 5.82
N SER A 36 -1.09 4.56 6.78
CA SER A 36 -2.31 5.06 7.43
C SER A 36 -3.26 5.71 6.42
N LEU A 37 -2.75 6.24 5.32
CA LEU A 37 -3.57 6.82 4.27
C LEU A 37 -4.33 5.76 3.48
N ALA A 38 -3.67 4.68 3.05
CA ALA A 38 -4.34 3.55 2.39
C ALA A 38 -5.35 2.90 3.35
N TRP A 39 -5.00 2.81 4.63
CA TRP A 39 -5.91 2.32 5.65
C TRP A 39 -7.16 3.21 5.80
N PHE A 40 -6.96 4.54 5.81
CA PHE A 40 -8.08 5.50 5.82
C PHE A 40 -9.01 5.29 4.63
N GLU A 41 -8.46 5.21 3.42
CA GLU A 41 -9.26 4.98 2.21
C GLU A 41 -10.01 3.64 2.28
N TYR A 42 -9.35 2.61 2.80
CA TYR A 42 -9.97 1.29 2.97
C TYR A 42 -11.16 1.35 3.93
N VAL A 43 -10.98 1.97 5.09
CA VAL A 43 -12.02 2.05 6.14
C VAL A 43 -13.20 2.94 5.71
N CYS A 44 -12.99 3.90 4.80
CA CYS A 44 -14.06 4.72 4.24
C CYS A 44 -15.07 3.94 3.39
N GLY A 45 -14.72 2.75 2.92
CA GLY A 45 -15.58 1.93 2.08
C GLY A 45 -16.66 1.18 2.87
N PRO A 46 -17.71 0.70 2.16
CA PRO A 46 -18.74 -0.14 2.79
C PRO A 46 -18.21 -1.56 2.97
N LEU A 47 -17.59 -1.82 4.12
CA LEU A 47 -16.95 -3.10 4.42
C LEU A 47 -17.81 -3.94 5.35
N ALA A 48 -17.86 -5.25 5.10
CA ALA A 48 -18.35 -6.21 6.07
C ALA A 48 -17.38 -6.27 7.26
N GLU A 49 -17.90 -6.30 8.48
CA GLU A 49 -17.09 -6.36 9.68
C GLU A 49 -16.13 -7.56 9.68
N SER A 50 -16.59 -8.71 9.22
CA SER A 50 -15.77 -9.93 9.13
C SER A 50 -14.57 -9.75 8.18
N GLU A 51 -14.75 -9.04 7.06
CA GLU A 51 -13.68 -8.77 6.10
C GLU A 51 -12.66 -7.79 6.71
N GLN A 52 -13.14 -6.73 7.35
CA GLN A 52 -12.27 -5.76 8.00
C GLN A 52 -11.47 -6.41 9.13
N ASN A 53 -12.08 -7.31 9.91
CA ASN A 53 -11.40 -8.05 10.96
C ASN A 53 -10.30 -8.96 10.40
N LEU A 54 -10.54 -9.61 9.26
CA LEU A 54 -9.53 -10.41 8.59
C LEU A 54 -8.33 -9.57 8.17
N VAL A 55 -8.59 -8.46 7.49
CA VAL A 55 -7.54 -7.56 7.02
C VAL A 55 -6.75 -6.99 8.20
N ARG A 56 -7.44 -6.57 9.25
CA ARG A 56 -6.81 -6.07 10.47
C ARG A 56 -5.91 -7.12 11.12
N ALA A 57 -6.35 -8.37 11.16
CA ALA A 57 -5.56 -9.47 11.70
C ALA A 57 -4.28 -9.72 10.88
N VAL A 58 -4.37 -9.61 9.56
CA VAL A 58 -3.22 -9.79 8.66
C VAL A 58 -2.21 -8.65 8.81
N ILE A 59 -2.68 -7.40 8.81
CA ILE A 59 -1.82 -6.21 8.90
C ILE A 59 -1.24 -6.04 10.32
N GLY A 60 -2.02 -6.38 11.35
CA GLY A 60 -1.59 -6.22 12.74
C GLY A 60 -1.31 -4.76 13.09
N ALA A 61 -0.15 -4.51 13.71
CA ALA A 61 0.28 -3.18 14.12
C ALA A 61 1.01 -2.40 13.01
N GLN A 62 1.12 -2.95 11.81
CA GLN A 62 1.92 -2.40 10.72
C GLN A 62 1.13 -1.41 9.84
N ILE A 63 0.34 -0.55 10.46
CA ILE A 63 -0.29 0.60 9.80
C ILE A 63 0.59 1.80 10.10
N LEU A 64 1.41 2.21 9.11
CA LEU A 64 2.47 3.19 9.32
C LEU A 64 1.95 4.61 9.11
N ALA A 65 2.29 5.50 10.04
CA ALA A 65 1.84 6.88 10.02
C ALA A 65 2.43 7.67 8.85
N VAL A 66 1.64 8.60 8.32
CA VAL A 66 2.12 9.64 7.42
C VAL A 66 2.68 10.77 8.31
N ASP A 67 3.95 10.68 8.60
CA ASP A 67 4.67 11.67 9.42
C ASP A 67 5.38 12.72 8.56
N GLU A 68 6.19 13.57 9.19
CA GLU A 68 6.94 14.61 8.49
C GLU A 68 7.88 14.02 7.42
N ALA A 69 8.59 12.95 7.74
CA ALA A 69 9.52 12.32 6.80
C ALA A 69 8.78 11.77 5.57
N VAL A 70 7.65 11.12 5.78
CA VAL A 70 6.79 10.64 4.70
C VAL A 70 6.27 11.80 3.86
N ALA A 71 5.79 12.86 4.49
CA ALA A 71 5.26 14.04 3.80
C ALA A 71 6.32 14.69 2.89
N GLU A 72 7.54 14.87 3.39
CA GLU A 72 8.64 15.46 2.62
C GLU A 72 9.06 14.57 1.45
N ARG A 73 9.16 13.26 1.68
CA ARG A 73 9.50 12.32 0.61
C ARG A 73 8.40 12.28 -0.45
N ALA A 74 7.14 12.28 -0.04
CA ALA A 74 6.00 12.31 -0.94
C ALA A 74 5.98 13.58 -1.79
N ALA A 75 6.29 14.72 -1.19
CA ALA A 75 6.39 15.99 -1.92
C ALA A 75 7.46 15.92 -3.01
N ALA A 76 8.62 15.33 -2.72
CA ALA A 76 9.67 15.15 -3.71
C ALA A 76 9.21 14.23 -4.85
N LEU A 77 8.57 13.10 -4.53
CA LEU A 77 8.01 12.19 -5.53
C LEU A 77 6.98 12.88 -6.43
N PHE A 78 6.06 13.62 -5.82
CA PHE A 78 5.01 14.35 -6.52
C PHE A 78 5.59 15.39 -7.48
N ASN A 79 6.59 16.14 -7.04
CA ASN A 79 7.24 17.14 -7.87
C ASN A 79 7.99 16.51 -9.04
N HIS A 80 8.70 15.42 -8.83
CA HIS A 80 9.41 14.70 -9.90
C HIS A 80 8.46 14.02 -10.89
N ALA A 81 7.26 13.63 -10.46
CA ALA A 81 6.25 13.04 -11.33
C ALA A 81 5.43 14.08 -12.12
N GLY A 82 5.88 15.33 -12.16
CA GLY A 82 5.23 16.40 -12.92
C GLY A 82 4.08 17.08 -12.22
N ARG A 83 3.92 16.89 -10.89
CA ARG A 83 2.90 17.54 -10.06
C ARG A 83 1.47 17.21 -10.50
N LYS A 84 1.25 16.04 -11.02
CA LYS A 84 -0.06 15.59 -11.47
C LYS A 84 -0.97 15.38 -10.25
N ARG A 85 -2.05 16.15 -10.16
CA ARG A 85 -2.93 16.20 -9.00
C ARG A 85 -3.49 14.83 -8.59
N SER A 86 -3.78 13.98 -9.57
CA SER A 86 -4.27 12.62 -9.32
C SER A 86 -3.26 11.73 -8.58
N LEU A 87 -1.99 12.11 -8.53
CA LEU A 87 -0.93 11.33 -7.86
C LEU A 87 -0.60 11.83 -6.44
N ARG A 88 -1.36 12.79 -5.88
CA ARG A 88 -1.09 13.30 -4.52
C ARG A 88 -1.15 12.21 -3.47
N THR A 89 -2.26 11.48 -3.43
CA THR A 89 -2.47 10.39 -2.47
C THR A 89 -1.49 9.26 -2.74
N ASP A 90 -1.30 8.90 -4.01
CA ASP A 90 -0.38 7.83 -4.40
C ASP A 90 1.07 8.15 -4.01
N SER A 91 1.47 9.42 -4.08
CA SER A 91 2.82 9.81 -3.65
C SER A 91 3.05 9.57 -2.15
N LEU A 92 2.02 9.78 -1.33
CA LEU A 92 2.10 9.51 0.11
C LEU A 92 2.17 8.01 0.41
N ILE A 93 1.39 7.21 -0.30
CA ILE A 93 1.42 5.74 -0.18
C ILE A 93 2.78 5.21 -0.63
N ALA A 94 3.30 5.68 -1.76
CA ALA A 94 4.61 5.29 -2.27
C ALA A 94 5.74 5.68 -1.31
N ALA A 95 5.72 6.90 -0.78
CA ALA A 95 6.73 7.38 0.17
C ALA A 95 6.75 6.52 1.44
N THR A 96 5.60 6.13 1.95
CA THR A 96 5.51 5.25 3.12
C THR A 96 6.20 3.91 2.84
N ALA A 97 5.93 3.30 1.70
CA ALA A 97 6.55 2.04 1.31
C ALA A 97 8.07 2.18 1.14
N ILE A 98 8.53 3.25 0.48
CA ILE A 98 9.96 3.50 0.27
C ILE A 98 10.69 3.62 1.62
N LEU A 99 10.18 4.44 2.54
CA LEU A 99 10.81 4.66 3.83
C LEU A 99 10.76 3.43 4.73
N ALA A 100 9.79 2.56 4.54
CA ALA A 100 9.72 1.28 5.24
C ALA A 100 10.61 0.19 4.61
N GLY A 101 11.23 0.46 3.47
CA GLY A 101 11.99 -0.55 2.74
C GLY A 101 11.13 -1.67 2.16
N ALA A 102 9.86 -1.38 1.87
CA ALA A 102 8.87 -2.36 1.43
C ALA A 102 8.63 -2.31 -0.09
N GLU A 103 8.24 -3.45 -0.65
CA GLU A 103 7.58 -3.46 -1.95
C GLU A 103 6.14 -2.99 -1.79
N LEU A 104 5.61 -2.24 -2.74
CA LEU A 104 4.21 -1.84 -2.76
C LEU A 104 3.43 -2.75 -3.71
N ALA A 105 2.47 -3.48 -3.17
CA ALA A 105 1.54 -4.29 -3.96
C ALA A 105 0.33 -3.44 -4.36
N SER A 106 0.05 -3.35 -5.64
CA SER A 106 -1.07 -2.57 -6.16
C SER A 106 -1.61 -3.14 -7.47
N TYR A 107 -2.92 -2.98 -7.67
CA TYR A 107 -3.56 -3.21 -8.96
C TYR A 107 -3.39 -2.01 -9.91
N ASN A 108 -2.99 -0.84 -9.38
CA ASN A 108 -2.80 0.39 -10.15
C ASN A 108 -1.31 0.64 -10.44
N ALA A 109 -0.61 -0.38 -10.92
CA ALA A 109 0.83 -0.30 -11.18
C ALA A 109 1.21 0.89 -12.07
N GLU A 110 0.36 1.25 -13.03
CA GLU A 110 0.60 2.38 -13.93
C GLU A 110 0.69 3.71 -13.19
N ASP A 111 -0.15 3.91 -12.18
CA ASP A 111 -0.16 5.16 -11.39
C ASP A 111 1.08 5.29 -10.51
N PHE A 112 1.64 4.17 -10.07
CA PHE A 112 2.85 4.14 -9.24
C PHE A 112 4.15 4.05 -10.04
N ALA A 113 4.09 3.71 -11.31
CA ALA A 113 5.27 3.54 -12.16
C ALA A 113 6.21 4.76 -12.17
N PRO A 114 5.72 6.03 -12.16
CA PRO A 114 6.61 7.19 -12.11
C PRO A 114 7.50 7.25 -10.87
N PHE A 115 7.14 6.58 -9.79
CA PHE A 115 7.91 6.61 -8.55
C PHE A 115 9.01 5.54 -8.49
N THR A 116 9.03 4.60 -9.43
CA THR A 116 10.04 3.53 -9.45
C THR A 116 11.45 4.07 -9.72
N ALA A 117 11.56 5.14 -10.50
CA ALA A 117 12.83 5.82 -10.73
C ALA A 117 13.40 6.48 -9.46
N HIS A 118 12.59 6.64 -8.42
CA HIS A 118 12.94 7.31 -7.17
C HIS A 118 12.91 6.38 -5.95
N GLY A 119 13.03 5.08 -6.19
CA GLY A 119 13.23 4.09 -5.14
C GLY A 119 12.04 3.21 -4.80
N LEU A 120 10.87 3.42 -5.41
CA LEU A 120 9.74 2.53 -5.17
C LEU A 120 9.98 1.18 -5.84
N ARG A 121 9.84 0.12 -5.07
CA ARG A 121 9.76 -1.25 -5.60
C ARG A 121 8.29 -1.64 -5.69
N LEU A 122 7.85 -1.94 -6.90
CA LEU A 122 6.44 -2.17 -7.19
C LEU A 122 6.18 -3.66 -7.46
N LEU A 123 5.20 -4.20 -6.77
CA LEU A 123 4.68 -5.54 -7.00
C LEU A 123 3.32 -5.40 -7.68
N ALA A 124 3.31 -5.55 -9.00
CA ALA A 124 2.08 -5.48 -9.80
C ALA A 124 1.27 -6.77 -9.64
N LEU A 125 -0.03 -6.61 -9.44
CA LEU A 125 -0.97 -7.73 -9.32
C LEU A 125 -1.88 -7.85 -10.53
#